data_f06542296bbbc1eaec50e6d0696e5b4d
#
_entry.id   f06542296bbbc1eaec50e6d0696e5b4d
#
_cell.length_a   1.000
_cell.length_b   1.000
_cell.length_c   1.000
_cell.angle_alpha   90.00
_cell.angle_beta   90.00
_cell.angle_gamma   90.00
#
_symmetry.space_group_name_H-M   'P 1'
#
loop_
_entity.id
_entity.type
_entity.pdbx_description
1 polymer ?
#
loop_
_entity_poly.entity_id
_entity_poly.type
_entity_poly.pdbx_seq_one_letter_code
_entity_poly.pdbx_strand_id
1 'polypeptide(L)'
;MKILFEGLYFRFSHKMEQHSINIMRISLAVVYIWFGGLKIFGMSPADELVEQTVYWFQPEIFIPILGVCEVLIGLGLLIKRCIPYTIPLLLMHMAATFFPVFILKTFCFDAFPYCPTLAGQYIIKNLILISGALVIASKYNEKYYAEMNLKRIKNSK
;
A
#
# COMPACT_ATOMS: atom_id res chain seq x y z
N MET A 1 8.90 38.57 -6.19
CA MET A 1 8.70 37.21 -6.73
C MET A 1 8.79 36.14 -5.64
N LYS A 2 9.83 36.14 -4.79
CA LYS A 2 10.04 35.18 -3.69
C LYS A 2 8.88 35.13 -2.69
N ILE A 3 8.44 36.29 -2.19
CA ILE A 3 7.33 36.40 -1.19
C ILE A 3 5.99 35.90 -1.75
N LEU A 4 5.72 36.17 -3.05
CA LEU A 4 4.49 35.70 -3.71
C LEU A 4 4.49 34.17 -3.85
N PHE A 5 5.64 33.57 -4.20
CA PHE A 5 5.81 32.12 -4.31
C PHE A 5 5.67 31.45 -2.95
N GLU A 6 6.29 32.00 -1.91
CA GLU A 6 6.16 31.48 -0.53
C GLU A 6 4.70 31.53 -0.05
N GLY A 7 3.98 32.63 -0.29
CA GLY A 7 2.58 32.75 0.07
C GLY A 7 1.67 31.73 -0.66
N LEU A 8 1.92 31.48 -1.95
CA LEU A 8 1.21 30.48 -2.73
C LEU A 8 1.52 29.05 -2.23
N TYR A 9 2.80 28.79 -1.95
CA TYR A 9 3.25 27.49 -1.40
C TYR A 9 2.60 27.20 -0.05
N PHE A 10 2.58 28.15 0.89
CA PHE A 10 1.95 27.98 2.21
C PHE A 10 0.44 27.70 2.10
N ARG A 11 -0.27 28.41 1.23
CA ARG A 11 -1.71 28.14 1.00
C ARG A 11 -1.94 26.73 0.42
N PHE A 12 -1.12 26.32 -0.53
CA PHE A 12 -1.18 24.98 -1.11
C PHE A 12 -0.86 23.92 -0.06
N SER A 13 0.23 24.08 0.69
CA SER A 13 0.68 23.16 1.73
C SER A 13 -0.38 22.98 2.81
N HIS A 14 -0.97 24.07 3.32
CA HIS A 14 -2.04 23.99 4.33
C HIS A 14 -3.28 23.25 3.82
N LYS A 15 -3.66 23.46 2.55
CA LYS A 15 -4.77 22.72 1.94
C LYS A 15 -4.42 21.23 1.77
N MET A 16 -3.17 20.92 1.41
CA MET A 16 -2.71 19.54 1.27
C MET A 16 -2.63 18.80 2.62
N GLU A 17 -2.25 19.47 3.69
CA GLU A 17 -2.23 18.91 5.04
C GLU A 17 -3.58 18.27 5.42
N GLN A 18 -4.68 18.89 5.06
CA GLN A 18 -6.04 18.39 5.35
C GLN A 18 -6.46 17.20 4.49
N HIS A 19 -5.93 17.10 3.26
CA HIS A 19 -6.42 16.13 2.26
C HIS A 19 -5.40 15.03 1.94
N SER A 20 -4.11 15.22 2.23
CA SER A 20 -3.03 14.30 1.83
C SER A 20 -3.27 12.86 2.25
N ILE A 21 -3.74 12.63 3.48
CA ILE A 21 -4.01 11.29 3.99
C ILE A 21 -5.17 10.61 3.26
N ASN A 22 -6.23 11.38 2.94
CA ASN A 22 -7.34 10.82 2.17
C ASN A 22 -6.93 10.51 0.74
N ILE A 23 -6.14 11.39 0.11
CA ILE A 23 -5.60 11.17 -1.23
C ILE A 23 -4.71 9.92 -1.23
N MET A 24 -3.77 9.81 -0.30
CA MET A 24 -2.89 8.65 -0.16
C MET A 24 -3.69 7.36 0.00
N ARG A 25 -4.70 7.37 0.87
CA ARG A 25 -5.56 6.21 1.14
C ARG A 25 -6.35 5.78 -0.10
N ILE A 26 -6.93 6.75 -0.83
CA ILE A 26 -7.68 6.48 -2.06
C ILE A 26 -6.74 5.96 -3.15
N SER A 27 -5.55 6.56 -3.31
CA SER A 27 -4.56 6.11 -4.29
C SER A 27 -4.11 4.68 -4.03
N LEU A 28 -3.80 4.32 -2.77
CA LEU A 28 -3.48 2.95 -2.41
C LEU A 28 -4.66 2.00 -2.68
N ALA A 29 -5.89 2.41 -2.34
CA ALA A 29 -7.08 1.60 -2.60
C ALA A 29 -7.27 1.34 -4.10
N VAL A 30 -7.11 2.34 -4.94
CA VAL A 30 -7.20 2.22 -6.41
C VAL A 30 -6.16 1.22 -6.93
N VAL A 31 -4.90 1.34 -6.48
CA VAL A 31 -3.83 0.42 -6.88
C VAL A 31 -4.18 -1.02 -6.50
N TYR A 32 -4.60 -1.25 -5.26
CA TYR A 32 -4.92 -2.58 -4.77
C TYR A 32 -6.14 -3.20 -5.46
N ILE A 33 -7.21 -2.43 -5.67
CA ILE A 33 -8.40 -2.91 -6.39
C ILE A 33 -8.06 -3.21 -7.85
N TRP A 34 -7.29 -2.35 -8.49
CA TRP A 34 -6.92 -2.52 -9.88
C TRP A 34 -6.05 -3.75 -10.11
N PHE A 35 -4.94 -3.87 -9.39
CA PHE A 35 -4.04 -5.01 -9.57
C PHE A 35 -4.63 -6.32 -9.07
N GLY A 36 -5.41 -6.29 -7.98
CA GLY A 36 -6.16 -7.45 -7.53
C GLY A 36 -7.20 -7.91 -8.56
N GLY A 37 -7.91 -6.97 -9.18
CA GLY A 37 -8.83 -7.27 -10.27
C GLY A 37 -8.14 -7.93 -11.45
N LEU A 38 -6.99 -7.42 -11.89
CA LEU A 38 -6.22 -8.02 -12.99
C LEU A 38 -5.83 -9.47 -12.70
N LYS A 39 -5.47 -9.81 -11.45
CA LYS A 39 -5.16 -11.20 -11.04
C LYS A 39 -6.38 -12.10 -11.07
N ILE A 40 -7.54 -11.60 -10.65
CA ILE A 40 -8.80 -12.38 -10.70
C ILE A 40 -9.17 -12.73 -12.13
N PHE A 41 -8.91 -11.83 -13.09
CA PHE A 41 -9.23 -12.04 -14.50
C PHE A 41 -8.08 -12.70 -15.30
N GLY A 42 -6.95 -13.08 -14.67
CA GLY A 42 -5.80 -13.68 -15.35
C GLY A 42 -5.11 -12.75 -16.35
N MET A 43 -5.15 -11.45 -16.10
CA MET A 43 -4.56 -10.40 -16.95
C MET A 43 -3.40 -9.66 -16.26
N SER A 44 -2.91 -10.18 -15.14
CA SER A 44 -1.87 -9.50 -14.38
C SER A 44 -0.48 -9.74 -14.98
N PRO A 45 0.31 -8.71 -15.26
CA PRO A 45 1.69 -8.87 -15.71
C PRO A 45 2.62 -9.44 -14.62
N ALA A 46 2.13 -9.58 -13.38
CA ALA A 46 2.87 -10.16 -12.26
C ALA A 46 2.61 -11.67 -12.09
N ASP A 47 1.72 -12.27 -12.89
CA ASP A 47 1.33 -13.68 -12.71
C ASP A 47 2.52 -14.63 -12.86
N GLU A 48 3.37 -14.43 -13.86
CA GLU A 48 4.60 -15.21 -14.06
C GLU A 48 5.56 -15.12 -12.85
N LEU A 49 5.72 -13.92 -12.29
CA LEU A 49 6.55 -13.72 -11.10
C LEU A 49 6.00 -14.45 -9.88
N VAL A 50 4.67 -14.41 -9.68
CA VAL A 50 4.00 -15.12 -8.58
C VAL A 50 4.12 -16.62 -8.76
N GLU A 51 3.86 -17.14 -9.96
CA GLU A 51 3.96 -18.56 -10.30
C GLU A 51 5.35 -19.12 -10.01
N GLN A 52 6.41 -18.44 -10.45
CA GLN A 52 7.78 -18.86 -10.18
C GLN A 52 8.17 -18.74 -8.70
N THR A 53 7.56 -17.82 -7.96
CA THR A 53 7.86 -17.60 -6.54
C THR A 53 7.24 -18.68 -5.65
N VAL A 54 5.99 -19.07 -5.93
CA VAL A 54 5.20 -20.01 -5.12
C VAL A 54 4.97 -21.33 -5.85
N TYR A 55 6.04 -21.89 -6.40
CA TYR A 55 6.07 -23.12 -7.22
C TYR A 55 5.42 -24.35 -6.56
N TRP A 56 5.17 -24.32 -5.23
CA TRP A 56 4.50 -25.38 -4.46
C TRP A 56 2.97 -25.25 -4.43
N PHE A 57 2.40 -24.15 -4.92
CA PHE A 57 0.95 -23.97 -5.08
C PHE A 57 0.55 -24.07 -6.56
N GLN A 58 -0.72 -24.42 -6.79
CA GLN A 58 -1.31 -24.38 -8.12
C GLN A 58 -1.60 -22.91 -8.51
N PRO A 59 -0.95 -22.35 -9.53
CA PRO A 59 -1.06 -20.94 -9.89
C PRO A 59 -2.50 -20.53 -10.21
N GLU A 60 -3.24 -21.40 -10.89
CA GLU A 60 -4.62 -21.17 -11.35
C GLU A 60 -5.59 -20.90 -10.19
N ILE A 61 -5.27 -21.41 -8.99
CA ILE A 61 -6.08 -21.20 -7.78
C ILE A 61 -5.48 -20.11 -6.92
N PHE A 62 -4.15 -20.11 -6.76
CA PHE A 62 -3.46 -19.20 -5.86
C PHE A 62 -3.52 -17.73 -6.31
N ILE A 63 -3.29 -17.47 -7.61
CA ILE A 63 -3.25 -16.12 -8.16
C ILE A 63 -4.61 -15.40 -8.02
N PRO A 64 -5.77 -16.01 -8.38
CA PRO A 64 -7.06 -15.39 -8.14
C PRO A 64 -7.37 -15.15 -6.66
N ILE A 65 -6.99 -16.06 -5.75
CA ILE A 65 -7.16 -15.88 -4.30
C ILE A 65 -6.35 -14.68 -3.83
N LEU A 66 -5.10 -14.56 -4.26
CA LEU A 66 -4.25 -13.40 -3.98
C LEU A 66 -4.89 -12.10 -4.49
N GLY A 67 -5.45 -12.14 -5.69
CA GLY A 67 -6.20 -11.03 -6.28
C GLY A 67 -7.42 -10.62 -5.43
N VAL A 68 -8.19 -11.59 -4.93
CA VAL A 68 -9.31 -11.32 -4.02
C VAL A 68 -8.82 -10.66 -2.73
N CYS A 69 -7.73 -11.16 -2.13
CA CYS A 69 -7.12 -10.53 -0.95
C CYS A 69 -6.72 -9.08 -1.22
N GLU A 70 -6.10 -8.79 -2.37
CA GLU A 70 -5.73 -7.44 -2.77
C GLU A 70 -6.96 -6.53 -2.91
N VAL A 71 -8.02 -6.99 -3.58
CA VAL A 71 -9.28 -6.23 -3.70
C VAL A 71 -9.88 -5.94 -2.32
N LEU A 72 -9.90 -6.91 -1.41
CA LEU A 72 -10.40 -6.73 -0.04
C LEU A 72 -9.57 -5.71 0.74
N ILE A 73 -8.24 -5.72 0.60
CA ILE A 73 -7.36 -4.69 1.18
C ILE A 73 -7.73 -3.31 0.61
N GLY A 74 -7.87 -3.20 -0.71
CA GLY A 74 -8.24 -1.95 -1.36
C GLY A 74 -9.60 -1.40 -0.89
N LEU A 75 -10.62 -2.24 -0.81
CA LEU A 75 -11.94 -1.88 -0.28
C LEU A 75 -11.86 -1.49 1.21
N GLY A 76 -11.08 -2.24 2.00
CA GLY A 76 -10.85 -1.95 3.41
C GLY A 76 -10.19 -0.57 3.64
N LEU A 77 -9.28 -0.15 2.74
CA LEU A 77 -8.70 1.19 2.78
C LEU A 77 -9.74 2.29 2.53
N LEU A 78 -10.79 2.05 1.75
CA LEU A 78 -11.86 3.04 1.53
C LEU A 78 -12.73 3.24 2.76
N ILE A 79 -12.86 2.22 3.60
CA ILE A 79 -13.71 2.25 4.81
C ILE A 79 -12.87 2.63 6.02
N LYS A 80 -13.06 3.84 6.56
CA LYS A 80 -12.25 4.35 7.70
C LYS A 80 -12.22 3.40 8.91
N ARG A 81 -13.33 2.72 9.20
CA ARG A 81 -13.42 1.78 10.34
C ARG A 81 -12.57 0.53 10.17
N CYS A 82 -12.28 0.15 8.93
CA CYS A 82 -11.51 -1.06 8.61
C CYS A 82 -9.98 -0.80 8.63
N ILE A 83 -9.52 0.46 8.68
CA ILE A 83 -8.10 0.81 8.63
C ILE A 83 -7.24 0.02 9.63
N PRO A 84 -7.62 -0.15 10.92
CA PRO A 84 -6.80 -0.88 11.90
C PRO A 84 -6.55 -2.35 11.53
N TYR A 85 -7.46 -2.95 10.77
CA TYR A 85 -7.35 -4.34 10.32
C TYR A 85 -6.69 -4.42 8.93
N THR A 86 -7.00 -3.47 8.08
CA THR A 86 -6.51 -3.43 6.70
C THR A 86 -5.01 -3.12 6.62
N ILE A 87 -4.50 -2.20 7.44
CA ILE A 87 -3.08 -1.83 7.38
C ILE A 87 -2.15 -2.99 7.75
N PRO A 88 -2.35 -3.74 8.86
CA PRO A 88 -1.54 -4.93 9.13
C PRO A 88 -1.59 -5.97 8.01
N LEU A 89 -2.78 -6.21 7.43
CA LEU A 89 -2.94 -7.14 6.32
C LEU A 89 -2.19 -6.65 5.08
N LEU A 90 -2.26 -5.35 4.75
CA LEU A 90 -1.51 -4.74 3.67
C LEU A 90 0.01 -4.89 3.88
N LEU A 91 0.50 -4.60 5.08
CA LEU A 91 1.94 -4.71 5.39
C LEU A 91 2.42 -6.16 5.28
N MET A 92 1.63 -7.13 5.76
CA MET A 92 1.93 -8.55 5.62
C MET A 92 1.95 -8.96 4.14
N HIS A 93 0.98 -8.54 3.35
CA HIS A 93 0.94 -8.76 1.91
C HIS A 93 2.16 -8.14 1.21
N MET A 94 2.51 -6.90 1.54
CA MET A 94 3.71 -6.25 0.98
C MET A 94 5.00 -6.97 1.39
N ALA A 95 5.13 -7.45 2.62
CA ALA A 95 6.28 -8.24 3.03
C ALA A 95 6.42 -9.52 2.17
N ALA A 96 5.30 -10.19 1.88
CA ALA A 96 5.28 -11.35 0.99
C ALA A 96 5.72 -11.02 -0.43
N THR A 97 5.41 -9.83 -0.95
CA THR A 97 5.83 -9.40 -2.31
C THR A 97 7.34 -9.18 -2.45
N PHE A 98 8.10 -9.12 -1.35
CA PHE A 98 9.57 -9.07 -1.40
C PHE A 98 10.22 -10.44 -1.48
N PHE A 99 9.50 -11.53 -1.27
CA PHE A 99 10.04 -12.89 -1.33
C PHE A 99 10.80 -13.20 -2.64
N PRO A 100 10.29 -12.82 -3.83
CA PRO A 100 10.98 -13.07 -5.10
C PRO A 100 12.40 -12.48 -5.18
N VAL A 101 12.62 -11.32 -4.55
CA VAL A 101 13.93 -10.66 -4.52
C VAL A 101 15.02 -11.56 -3.91
N PHE A 102 14.64 -12.41 -2.96
CA PHE A 102 15.56 -13.31 -2.26
C PHE A 102 15.68 -14.67 -2.95
N ILE A 103 14.58 -15.19 -3.51
CA ILE A 103 14.48 -16.53 -4.08
C ILE A 103 14.83 -16.52 -5.57
N LEU A 104 14.33 -15.52 -6.33
CA LEU A 104 14.47 -15.40 -7.78
C LEU A 104 15.42 -14.26 -8.17
N LYS A 105 16.64 -14.29 -7.65
CA LYS A 105 17.61 -13.20 -7.86
C LYS A 105 17.89 -12.94 -9.34
N THR A 106 18.02 -13.98 -10.16
CA THR A 106 18.27 -13.87 -11.59
C THR A 106 17.09 -13.37 -12.39
N PHE A 107 15.87 -13.54 -11.88
CA PHE A 107 14.65 -12.99 -12.47
C PHE A 107 14.46 -11.51 -12.10
N CYS A 108 14.84 -11.15 -10.86
CA CYS A 108 14.67 -9.80 -10.34
C CYS A 108 15.84 -8.86 -10.67
N PHE A 109 17.03 -9.38 -11.01
CA PHE A 109 18.23 -8.59 -11.27
C PHE A 109 19.04 -9.15 -12.44
N ASP A 110 19.46 -8.28 -13.35
CA ASP A 110 20.48 -8.57 -14.36
C ASP A 110 21.86 -8.63 -13.73
N ALA A 111 22.15 -7.77 -12.74
CA ALA A 111 23.34 -7.79 -11.90
C ALA A 111 22.96 -7.42 -10.46
N PHE A 112 22.91 -8.41 -9.58
CA PHE A 112 22.57 -8.21 -8.17
C PHE A 112 23.68 -7.47 -7.43
N PRO A 113 23.35 -6.47 -6.56
CA PRO A 113 22.05 -5.86 -6.30
C PRO A 113 21.78 -4.58 -7.13
N TYR A 114 22.63 -4.24 -8.08
CA TYR A 114 22.70 -2.89 -8.67
C TYR A 114 21.79 -2.69 -9.89
N CYS A 115 21.51 -3.75 -10.66
CA CYS A 115 20.75 -3.64 -11.90
C CYS A 115 19.44 -4.46 -11.82
N PRO A 116 18.36 -3.90 -11.26
CA PRO A 116 17.10 -4.61 -11.21
C PRO A 116 16.44 -4.67 -12.59
N THR A 117 15.89 -5.84 -12.93
CA THR A 117 15.00 -6.03 -14.07
C THR A 117 13.70 -5.25 -13.88
N LEU A 118 12.83 -5.26 -14.88
CA LEU A 118 11.51 -4.64 -14.77
C LEU A 118 10.71 -5.23 -13.58
N ALA A 119 10.75 -6.55 -13.39
CA ALA A 119 10.12 -7.24 -12.26
C ALA A 119 10.73 -6.80 -10.92
N GLY A 120 12.06 -6.74 -10.82
CA GLY A 120 12.74 -6.25 -9.62
C GLY A 120 12.40 -4.81 -9.28
N GLN A 121 12.30 -3.91 -10.29
CA GLN A 121 11.89 -2.53 -10.11
C GLN A 121 10.46 -2.42 -9.55
N TYR A 122 9.52 -3.25 -10.02
CA TYR A 122 8.15 -3.28 -9.49
C TYR A 122 8.12 -3.65 -8.01
N ILE A 123 8.93 -4.64 -7.59
CA ILE A 123 9.01 -5.04 -6.19
C ILE A 123 9.61 -3.92 -5.34
N ILE A 124 10.72 -3.31 -5.77
CA ILE A 124 11.38 -2.23 -5.02
C ILE A 124 10.45 -1.03 -4.84
N LYS A 125 9.64 -0.68 -5.86
CA LYS A 125 8.65 0.39 -5.77
C LYS A 125 7.58 0.15 -4.68
N ASN A 126 7.36 -1.09 -4.25
CA ASN A 126 6.45 -1.41 -3.15
C ASN A 126 6.87 -0.78 -1.81
N LEU A 127 8.13 -0.36 -1.65
CA LEU A 127 8.57 0.44 -0.50
C LEU A 127 7.76 1.73 -0.34
N ILE A 128 7.33 2.34 -1.46
CA ILE A 128 6.49 3.55 -1.44
C ILE A 128 5.09 3.22 -0.91
N LEU A 129 4.53 2.06 -1.28
CA LEU A 129 3.23 1.61 -0.79
C LEU A 129 3.27 1.32 0.71
N ILE A 130 4.34 0.68 1.19
CA ILE A 130 4.59 0.44 2.62
C ILE A 130 4.66 1.78 3.38
N SER A 131 5.46 2.72 2.88
CA SER A 131 5.61 4.04 3.50
C SER A 131 4.28 4.79 3.57
N GLY A 132 3.49 4.74 2.49
CA GLY A 132 2.14 5.30 2.46
C GLY A 132 1.20 4.66 3.47
N ALA A 133 1.23 3.33 3.61
CA ALA A 133 0.44 2.60 4.60
C ALA A 133 0.81 2.99 6.04
N LEU A 134 2.11 3.12 6.34
CA LEU A 134 2.59 3.56 7.66
C LEU A 134 2.15 5.00 7.99
N VAL A 135 2.18 5.91 7.02
CA VAL A 135 1.69 7.29 7.20
C VAL A 135 0.19 7.29 7.51
N ILE A 136 -0.60 6.48 6.80
CA ILE A 136 -2.04 6.35 7.07
C ILE A 136 -2.28 5.80 8.48
N ALA A 137 -1.53 4.78 8.90
CA ALA A 137 -1.63 4.18 10.24
C ALA A 137 -1.33 5.20 11.34
N SER A 138 -0.25 5.97 11.20
CA SER A 138 0.16 6.99 12.15
C SER A 138 -0.93 8.04 12.36
N LYS A 139 -1.48 8.59 11.28
CA LYS A 139 -2.52 9.62 11.35
C LYS A 139 -3.88 9.08 11.85
N TYR A 140 -4.18 7.82 11.57
CA TYR A 140 -5.36 7.18 12.15
C TYR A 140 -5.25 7.07 13.67
N ASN A 141 -4.09 6.66 14.19
CA ASN A 141 -3.83 6.53 15.62
C ASN A 141 -3.90 7.88 16.34
N GLU A 142 -3.28 8.93 15.81
CA GLU A 142 -3.34 10.28 16.38
C GLU A 142 -4.80 10.71 16.60
N LYS A 143 -5.64 10.54 15.58
CA LYS A 143 -7.06 10.89 15.66
C LYS A 143 -7.81 10.05 16.70
N TYR A 144 -7.57 8.76 16.74
CA TYR A 144 -8.18 7.84 17.69
C TYR A 144 -7.84 8.20 19.14
N TYR A 145 -6.58 8.46 19.43
CA TYR A 145 -6.14 8.87 20.77
C TYR A 145 -6.70 10.24 21.17
N ALA A 146 -6.80 11.19 20.25
CA ALA A 146 -7.42 12.48 20.52
C ALA A 146 -8.90 12.34 20.90
N GLU A 147 -9.65 11.53 20.17
CA GLU A 147 -11.07 11.24 20.47
C GLU A 147 -11.25 10.52 21.82
N MET A 148 -10.37 9.57 22.14
CA MET A 148 -10.38 8.85 23.43
C MET A 148 -10.13 9.79 24.60
N ASN A 149 -9.15 10.67 24.49
CA ASN A 149 -8.82 11.64 25.54
C ASN A 149 -9.97 12.62 25.77
N LEU A 150 -10.60 13.12 24.72
CA LEU A 150 -11.79 13.99 24.83
C LEU A 150 -12.96 13.28 25.54
N LYS A 151 -13.20 12.01 25.25
CA LYS A 151 -14.24 11.22 25.94
C LYS A 151 -13.91 11.02 27.42
N ARG A 152 -12.64 10.77 27.79
CA ARG A 152 -12.22 10.65 29.19
C ARG A 152 -12.47 11.93 29.97
N ILE A 153 -12.10 13.09 29.43
CA ILE A 153 -12.32 14.39 30.07
C ILE A 153 -13.81 14.68 30.26
N LYS A 154 -14.64 14.31 29.29
CA LYS A 154 -16.10 14.52 29.35
C LYS A 154 -16.77 13.64 30.40
N ASN A 155 -16.27 12.43 30.64
CA ASN A 155 -16.83 11.50 31.63
C ASN A 155 -16.31 11.74 33.06
N SER A 156 -15.30 12.60 33.24
CA SER A 156 -14.74 12.98 34.55
C SER A 156 -15.34 14.28 35.12
N LYS A 157 -16.26 14.91 34.39
CA LYS A 157 -17.07 16.04 34.83
C LYS A 157 -18.50 15.62 35.14
#